data_52359b3c14bcff2815e0216b9b858cb4
#
_entry.id   52359b3c14bcff2815e0216b9b858cb4
#
_cell.length_a   1.000
_cell.length_b   1.000
_cell.length_c   1.000
_cell.angle_alpha   90.00
_cell.angle_beta   90.00
_cell.angle_gamma   90.00
#
_symmetry.space_group_name_H-M   'P 1'
#
loop_
_entity.id
_entity.type
_entity.pdbx_description
1 polymer ?
#
loop_
_entity_poly.entity_id
_entity_poly.type
_entity_poly.pdbx_seq_one_letter_code
_entity_poly.pdbx_strand_id
1 'polypeptide(L)'
;MEEILKDRKKALKYLIIIILILVGIRIYFGYQKEDFFMDETFSYTLMNMKEGAGMIQTAPEYNNKWIDGNTLKNMLIVNNDEILRYDTVYYNQTQDVHPPLYYFLLHTASALSFGNFTKWTGIILNIIIFVGICAVLYIIGKKIFKSTIWALVLVAIYGVSTGGIFSTIFIRMYELLILFVLLYLNKVIDILKKNIIEDKSISKKDIAELIIIFVLGMFTHYHFIIISVIISAIYFMIMLCSKVKLSRIFTYVLTNILGLLIYSLLYPSFYIHMFGTHRGTESTGNLLNLNDYVERLKKTVEMFNTNIFADFRKNINSYNHTFYSTCYCKKDFRRWIKR
;
A
#
# COMPACT_ATOMS: atom_id res chain seq x y z
N MET A 1 -17.28 -35.06 7.27
CA MET A 1 -15.92 -34.58 6.96
C MET A 1 -15.70 -34.41 5.47
N GLU A 2 -16.07 -35.38 4.63
CA GLU A 2 -15.95 -35.28 3.16
C GLU A 2 -16.79 -34.13 2.55
N GLU A 3 -18.01 -33.93 3.03
CA GLU A 3 -18.88 -32.84 2.57
C GLU A 3 -18.30 -31.47 2.87
N ILE A 4 -17.74 -31.27 4.07
CA ILE A 4 -17.03 -30.03 4.46
C ILE A 4 -15.78 -29.80 3.59
N LEU A 5 -15.05 -30.86 3.25
CA LEU A 5 -13.88 -30.79 2.38
C LEU A 5 -14.29 -30.49 0.92
N LYS A 6 -15.42 -31.04 0.46
CA LYS A 6 -15.97 -30.78 -0.87
C LYS A 6 -16.42 -29.33 -0.99
N ASP A 7 -17.06 -28.77 0.03
CA ASP A 7 -17.47 -27.35 0.07
C ASP A 7 -16.26 -26.40 0.11
N ARG A 8 -15.20 -26.76 0.85
CA ARG A 8 -13.97 -25.95 0.87
C ARG A 8 -13.26 -25.94 -0.47
N LYS A 9 -13.14 -27.10 -1.15
CA LYS A 9 -12.55 -27.20 -2.49
C LYS A 9 -13.36 -26.37 -3.52
N LYS A 10 -14.68 -26.43 -3.43
CA LYS A 10 -15.58 -25.66 -4.30
C LYS A 10 -15.44 -24.15 -4.06
N ALA A 11 -15.36 -23.71 -2.80
CA ALA A 11 -15.14 -22.34 -2.44
C ALA A 11 -13.79 -21.81 -2.95
N LEU A 12 -12.72 -22.60 -2.79
CA LEU A 12 -11.40 -22.25 -3.30
C LEU A 12 -11.38 -22.15 -4.82
N LYS A 13 -12.06 -23.06 -5.52
CA LYS A 13 -12.20 -23.00 -6.99
C LYS A 13 -12.85 -21.68 -7.44
N TYR A 14 -13.95 -21.25 -6.81
CA TYR A 14 -14.59 -19.98 -7.13
C TYR A 14 -13.70 -18.78 -6.82
N LEU A 15 -12.99 -18.80 -5.69
CA LEU A 15 -12.04 -17.75 -5.34
C LEU A 15 -10.96 -17.61 -6.41
N ILE A 16 -10.37 -18.73 -6.85
CA ILE A 16 -9.35 -18.73 -7.91
C ILE A 16 -9.92 -18.18 -9.22
N ILE A 17 -11.12 -18.59 -9.63
CA ILE A 17 -11.75 -18.09 -10.85
C ILE A 17 -11.96 -16.57 -10.76
N ILE A 18 -12.49 -16.07 -9.64
CA ILE A 18 -12.69 -14.63 -9.43
C ILE A 18 -11.34 -13.90 -9.49
N ILE A 19 -10.31 -14.39 -8.80
CA ILE A 19 -8.97 -13.78 -8.83
C ILE A 19 -8.42 -13.74 -10.27
N LEU A 20 -8.55 -14.81 -11.04
CA LEU A 20 -8.07 -14.84 -12.43
C LEU A 20 -8.80 -13.80 -13.31
N ILE A 21 -10.11 -13.64 -13.16
CA ILE A 21 -10.87 -12.60 -13.85
C ILE A 21 -10.39 -11.21 -13.44
N LEU A 22 -10.21 -10.98 -12.14
CA LEU A 22 -9.76 -9.69 -11.59
C LEU A 22 -8.32 -9.35 -11.99
N VAL A 23 -7.44 -10.34 -12.10
CA VAL A 23 -6.08 -10.20 -12.65
C VAL A 23 -6.14 -9.85 -14.14
N GLY A 24 -7.03 -10.50 -14.91
CA GLY A 24 -7.26 -10.15 -16.32
C GLY A 24 -7.67 -8.68 -16.51
N ILE A 25 -8.54 -8.18 -15.64
CA ILE A 25 -8.93 -6.75 -15.63
C ILE A 25 -7.70 -5.85 -15.39
N ARG A 26 -6.82 -6.19 -14.44
CA ARG A 26 -5.60 -5.42 -14.15
C ARG A 26 -4.61 -5.45 -15.30
N ILE A 27 -4.44 -6.59 -15.94
CA ILE A 27 -3.61 -6.74 -17.14
C ILE A 27 -4.16 -5.84 -18.24
N TYR A 28 -5.48 -5.83 -18.46
CA TYR A 28 -6.12 -4.95 -19.44
C TYR A 28 -5.82 -3.48 -19.16
N PHE A 29 -6.06 -2.99 -17.94
CA PHE A 29 -5.76 -1.60 -17.58
C PHE A 29 -4.26 -1.29 -17.56
N GLY A 30 -3.43 -2.25 -17.18
CA GLY A 30 -1.97 -2.14 -17.28
C GLY A 30 -1.51 -2.00 -18.73
N TYR A 31 -2.15 -2.69 -19.66
CA TYR A 31 -1.88 -2.54 -21.09
C TYR A 31 -2.23 -1.13 -21.58
N GLN A 32 -3.39 -0.59 -21.17
CA GLN A 32 -3.85 0.75 -21.54
C GLN A 32 -3.01 1.89 -20.91
N LYS A 33 -2.17 1.60 -19.92
CA LYS A 33 -1.28 2.58 -19.31
C LYS A 33 -0.17 2.97 -20.29
N GLU A 34 -0.21 4.20 -20.80
CA GLU A 34 0.77 4.73 -21.75
C GLU A 34 1.93 5.44 -21.07
N ASP A 35 1.66 6.17 -20.00
CA ASP A 35 2.60 7.08 -19.35
C ASP A 35 2.89 6.70 -17.89
N PHE A 36 4.03 7.16 -17.38
CA PHE A 36 4.35 7.13 -15.96
C PHE A 36 3.99 8.46 -15.29
N PHE A 37 3.44 8.37 -14.08
CA PHE A 37 3.41 9.52 -13.21
C PHE A 37 4.83 9.83 -12.71
N MET A 38 5.11 11.10 -12.39
CA MET A 38 6.41 11.50 -11.84
C MET A 38 6.78 10.67 -10.59
N ASP A 39 5.85 10.40 -9.71
CA ASP A 39 6.06 9.58 -8.52
C ASP A 39 6.48 8.14 -8.83
N GLU A 40 6.01 7.57 -9.94
CA GLU A 40 6.42 6.23 -10.36
C GLU A 40 7.86 6.24 -10.88
N THR A 41 8.23 7.30 -11.62
CA THR A 41 9.62 7.50 -12.05
C THR A 41 10.55 7.62 -10.84
N PHE A 42 10.13 8.37 -9.79
CA PHE A 42 10.87 8.42 -8.52
C PHE A 42 10.96 7.07 -7.83
N SER A 43 9.93 6.21 -7.94
CA SER A 43 10.03 4.86 -7.40
C SER A 43 11.14 4.06 -8.05
N TYR A 44 11.30 4.14 -9.38
CA TYR A 44 12.35 3.45 -10.11
C TYR A 44 13.73 4.05 -9.85
N THR A 45 13.88 5.37 -9.79
CA THR A 45 15.19 6.00 -9.50
C THR A 45 15.64 5.69 -8.07
N LEU A 46 14.74 5.83 -7.07
CA LEU A 46 15.08 5.62 -5.66
C LEU A 46 15.41 4.15 -5.33
N MET A 47 14.86 3.18 -6.06
CA MET A 47 15.18 1.78 -5.85
C MET A 47 16.48 1.34 -6.54
N ASN A 48 17.08 2.20 -7.38
CA ASN A 48 18.07 1.76 -8.34
C ASN A 48 19.34 2.61 -8.41
N MET A 49 19.23 3.91 -8.16
CA MET A 49 20.37 4.82 -8.27
C MET A 49 21.42 4.55 -7.20
N LYS A 50 22.70 4.77 -7.57
CA LYS A 50 23.83 4.68 -6.65
C LYS A 50 23.71 5.69 -5.51
N GLU A 51 24.39 5.37 -4.41
CA GLU A 51 24.43 6.18 -3.21
C GLU A 51 24.78 7.65 -3.53
N GLY A 52 24.02 8.56 -2.95
CA GLY A 52 24.17 10.01 -3.17
C GLY A 52 23.50 10.58 -4.40
N ALA A 53 22.96 9.76 -5.31
CA ALA A 53 22.26 10.18 -6.51
C ALA A 53 20.74 9.96 -6.42
N GLY A 54 20.19 9.91 -5.23
CA GLY A 54 18.83 9.45 -4.92
C GLY A 54 17.70 10.10 -5.71
N MET A 55 17.86 11.35 -6.15
CA MET A 55 16.89 12.04 -7.01
C MET A 55 17.63 12.83 -8.09
N ILE A 56 17.20 12.73 -9.35
CA ILE A 56 17.77 13.49 -10.49
C ILE A 56 17.84 14.98 -10.17
N GLN A 57 16.83 15.52 -9.48
CA GLN A 57 16.72 16.92 -9.12
C GLN A 57 17.74 17.37 -8.06
N THR A 58 18.23 16.45 -7.24
CA THR A 58 19.17 16.76 -6.14
C THR A 58 20.58 16.32 -6.44
N ALA A 59 20.81 15.52 -7.48
CA ALA A 59 22.14 15.12 -7.91
C ALA A 59 22.85 16.31 -8.58
N PRO A 60 23.99 16.83 -8.03
CA PRO A 60 24.66 18.03 -8.52
C PRO A 60 25.07 17.92 -10.00
N GLU A 61 25.41 16.71 -10.44
CA GLU A 61 25.84 16.40 -11.80
C GLU A 61 24.75 16.57 -12.85
N TYR A 62 23.47 16.46 -12.45
CA TYR A 62 22.31 16.55 -13.35
C TYR A 62 21.51 17.84 -13.17
N ASN A 63 21.80 18.62 -12.13
CA ASN A 63 21.05 19.81 -11.80
C ASN A 63 21.18 20.87 -12.91
N ASN A 64 20.05 21.33 -13.46
CA ASN A 64 19.96 22.31 -14.55
C ASN A 64 20.71 21.90 -15.83
N LYS A 65 20.89 20.60 -16.09
CA LYS A 65 21.53 20.10 -17.30
C LYS A 65 20.57 19.25 -18.11
N TRP A 66 20.76 19.26 -19.44
CA TRP A 66 20.16 18.30 -20.34
C TRP A 66 20.87 16.96 -20.16
N ILE A 67 20.10 15.89 -19.98
CA ILE A 67 20.60 14.51 -19.94
C ILE A 67 20.08 13.76 -21.16
N ASP A 68 20.89 12.88 -21.71
CA ASP A 68 20.48 12.00 -22.81
C ASP A 68 19.57 10.86 -22.33
N GLY A 69 18.85 10.26 -23.28
CA GLY A 69 17.88 9.21 -22.97
C GLY A 69 18.51 7.93 -22.41
N ASN A 70 19.77 7.61 -22.74
CA ASN A 70 20.46 6.44 -22.19
C ASN A 70 20.83 6.68 -20.74
N THR A 71 21.31 7.87 -20.38
CA THR A 71 21.56 8.26 -18.99
C THR A 71 20.29 8.13 -18.16
N LEU A 72 19.16 8.67 -18.66
CA LEU A 72 17.88 8.53 -17.98
C LEU A 72 17.46 7.06 -17.84
N LYS A 73 17.59 6.26 -18.92
CA LYS A 73 17.28 4.83 -18.87
C LYS A 73 18.10 4.10 -17.81
N ASN A 74 19.41 4.36 -17.75
CA ASN A 74 20.32 3.72 -16.79
C ASN A 74 19.96 4.05 -15.33
N MET A 75 19.31 5.20 -15.08
CA MET A 75 18.79 5.55 -13.76
C MET A 75 17.53 4.76 -13.36
N LEU A 76 16.82 4.19 -14.33
CA LEU A 76 15.53 3.52 -14.12
C LEU A 76 15.65 1.98 -14.10
N ILE A 77 16.81 1.43 -14.44
CA ILE A 77 17.05 -0.02 -14.50
C ILE A 77 18.05 -0.42 -13.40
N VAL A 78 18.02 -1.70 -13.01
CA VAL A 78 19.07 -2.30 -12.17
C VAL A 78 20.21 -2.77 -13.08
N ASN A 79 21.36 -2.12 -12.99
CA ASN A 79 22.56 -2.53 -13.71
C ASN A 79 23.22 -3.74 -13.02
N ASN A 80 24.11 -4.45 -13.72
CA ASN A 80 24.72 -5.68 -13.21
C ASN A 80 25.48 -5.48 -11.88
N ASP A 81 26.10 -4.33 -11.68
CA ASP A 81 26.84 -3.95 -10.47
C ASP A 81 25.95 -3.46 -9.32
N GLU A 82 24.66 -3.28 -9.59
CA GLU A 82 23.65 -2.82 -8.64
C GLU A 82 22.75 -3.95 -8.13
N ILE A 83 22.82 -5.13 -8.70
CA ILE A 83 22.01 -6.29 -8.30
C ILE A 83 22.22 -6.58 -6.81
N LEU A 84 21.10 -6.70 -6.06
CA LEU A 84 21.05 -6.94 -4.62
C LEU A 84 21.70 -5.83 -3.75
N ARG A 85 21.91 -4.62 -4.27
CA ARG A 85 22.39 -3.47 -3.52
C ARG A 85 21.27 -2.86 -2.66
N TYR A 86 20.73 -3.65 -1.74
CA TYR A 86 19.69 -3.19 -0.81
C TYR A 86 20.19 -2.12 0.17
N ASP A 87 21.49 -2.05 0.44
CA ASP A 87 22.14 -0.99 1.17
C ASP A 87 21.93 0.38 0.50
N THR A 88 22.13 0.45 -0.81
CA THR A 88 21.87 1.66 -1.61
C THR A 88 20.39 2.04 -1.59
N VAL A 89 19.49 1.06 -1.77
CA VAL A 89 18.04 1.29 -1.69
C VAL A 89 17.65 1.84 -0.32
N TYR A 90 18.17 1.24 0.76
CA TYR A 90 17.92 1.71 2.12
C TYR A 90 18.42 3.15 2.30
N TYR A 91 19.65 3.44 1.89
CA TYR A 91 20.22 4.77 1.97
C TYR A 91 19.38 5.80 1.22
N ASN A 92 18.98 5.51 -0.04
CA ASN A 92 18.15 6.40 -0.83
C ASN A 92 16.82 6.73 -0.12
N GLN A 93 16.20 5.75 0.52
CA GLN A 93 14.98 5.97 1.28
C GLN A 93 15.21 6.81 2.56
N THR A 94 16.42 6.78 3.15
CA THR A 94 16.73 7.69 4.26
C THR A 94 16.85 9.15 3.83
N GLN A 95 17.13 9.41 2.55
CA GLN A 95 17.20 10.75 1.95
C GLN A 95 15.85 11.21 1.37
N ASP A 96 14.93 10.30 1.13
CA ASP A 96 13.54 10.58 0.74
C ASP A 96 12.64 10.60 2.00
N VAL A 97 11.34 10.58 1.83
CA VAL A 97 10.34 10.61 2.90
C VAL A 97 9.49 9.32 2.98
N HIS A 98 9.94 8.26 2.33
CA HIS A 98 9.21 6.99 2.28
C HIS A 98 10.01 5.84 2.89
N PRO A 99 9.33 4.89 3.59
CA PRO A 99 9.98 3.69 4.10
C PRO A 99 10.38 2.71 2.97
N PRO A 100 11.40 1.84 3.18
CA PRO A 100 12.10 1.13 2.10
C PRO A 100 11.45 -0.17 1.60
N LEU A 101 10.46 -0.78 2.27
CA LEU A 101 10.05 -2.16 1.97
C LEU A 101 9.56 -2.35 0.53
N TYR A 102 8.71 -1.45 0.03
CA TYR A 102 8.23 -1.54 -1.34
C TYR A 102 9.37 -1.41 -2.36
N TYR A 103 10.33 -0.54 -2.08
CA TYR A 103 11.48 -0.29 -2.95
C TYR A 103 12.44 -1.47 -2.99
N PHE A 104 12.60 -2.22 -1.90
CA PHE A 104 13.32 -3.50 -1.90
C PHE A 104 12.65 -4.52 -2.83
N LEU A 105 11.33 -4.63 -2.78
CA LEU A 105 10.57 -5.53 -3.65
C LEU A 105 10.66 -5.09 -5.12
N LEU A 106 10.55 -3.79 -5.39
CA LEU A 106 10.64 -3.24 -6.74
C LEU A 106 12.05 -3.40 -7.31
N HIS A 107 13.10 -3.18 -6.50
CA HIS A 107 14.50 -3.45 -6.86
C HIS A 107 14.69 -4.92 -7.26
N THR A 108 14.20 -5.85 -6.44
CA THR A 108 14.26 -7.28 -6.73
C THR A 108 13.56 -7.62 -8.06
N ALA A 109 12.35 -7.10 -8.25
CA ALA A 109 11.59 -7.31 -9.48
C ALA A 109 12.30 -6.69 -10.70
N SER A 110 12.93 -5.53 -10.54
CA SER A 110 13.69 -4.86 -11.61
C SER A 110 14.97 -5.59 -11.93
N ALA A 111 15.68 -6.13 -10.95
CA ALA A 111 16.85 -6.97 -11.16
C ALA A 111 16.51 -8.20 -12.03
N LEU A 112 15.33 -8.78 -11.85
CA LEU A 112 14.83 -9.89 -12.66
C LEU A 112 14.41 -9.47 -14.08
N SER A 113 14.34 -8.18 -14.37
CA SER A 113 14.03 -7.65 -15.72
C SER A 113 15.26 -7.54 -16.62
N PHE A 114 16.44 -7.97 -16.17
CA PHE A 114 17.70 -8.06 -16.93
C PHE A 114 18.07 -6.75 -17.66
N GLY A 115 18.04 -5.62 -16.95
CA GLY A 115 18.39 -4.30 -17.49
C GLY A 115 17.37 -3.69 -18.45
N ASN A 116 16.15 -4.24 -18.50
CA ASN A 116 15.05 -3.68 -19.28
C ASN A 116 14.13 -2.83 -18.43
N PHE A 117 13.93 -1.57 -18.83
CA PHE A 117 12.92 -0.70 -18.25
C PHE A 117 11.55 -1.02 -18.85
N THR A 118 10.61 -1.41 -18.00
CA THR A 118 9.23 -1.67 -18.40
C THR A 118 8.26 -1.41 -17.25
N LYS A 119 7.09 -0.85 -17.57
CA LYS A 119 5.99 -0.70 -16.62
C LYS A 119 5.54 -2.03 -16.00
N TRP A 120 5.72 -3.12 -16.72
CA TRP A 120 5.26 -4.43 -16.29
C TRP A 120 6.01 -4.95 -15.06
N THR A 121 7.24 -4.54 -14.84
CA THR A 121 8.00 -4.92 -13.63
C THR A 121 7.23 -4.52 -12.35
N GLY A 122 6.84 -3.26 -12.25
CA GLY A 122 6.08 -2.79 -11.08
C GLY A 122 4.62 -3.25 -11.07
N ILE A 123 3.96 -3.31 -12.24
CA ILE A 123 2.57 -3.77 -12.34
C ILE A 123 2.46 -5.25 -11.95
N ILE A 124 3.35 -6.13 -12.40
CA ILE A 124 3.34 -7.55 -12.02
C ILE A 124 3.60 -7.71 -10.52
N LEU A 125 4.54 -6.96 -9.95
CA LEU A 125 4.75 -6.93 -8.50
C LEU A 125 3.45 -6.58 -7.77
N ASN A 126 2.78 -5.52 -8.18
CA ASN A 126 1.52 -5.10 -7.57
C ASN A 126 0.39 -6.11 -7.81
N ILE A 127 0.33 -6.81 -8.95
CA ILE A 127 -0.62 -7.90 -9.20
C ILE A 127 -0.38 -9.07 -8.22
N ILE A 128 0.87 -9.44 -7.95
CA ILE A 128 1.20 -10.47 -6.95
C ILE A 128 0.71 -10.05 -5.56
N ILE A 129 0.93 -8.80 -5.17
CA ILE A 129 0.44 -8.24 -3.91
C ILE A 129 -1.10 -8.24 -3.88
N PHE A 130 -1.75 -7.87 -4.99
CA PHE A 130 -3.20 -7.91 -5.13
C PHE A 130 -3.81 -9.30 -4.92
N VAL A 131 -3.16 -10.34 -5.43
CA VAL A 131 -3.59 -11.74 -5.17
C VAL A 131 -3.55 -12.03 -3.66
N GLY A 132 -2.51 -11.55 -2.96
CA GLY A 132 -2.44 -11.61 -1.50
C GLY A 132 -3.59 -10.87 -0.81
N ILE A 133 -3.93 -9.67 -1.29
CA ILE A 133 -5.07 -8.88 -0.80
C ILE A 133 -6.38 -9.66 -0.97
N CYS A 134 -6.63 -10.25 -2.12
CA CYS A 134 -7.82 -11.07 -2.36
C CYS A 134 -7.93 -12.24 -1.39
N ALA A 135 -6.82 -12.94 -1.11
CA ALA A 135 -6.79 -14.02 -0.15
C ALA A 135 -7.12 -13.55 1.27
N VAL A 136 -6.53 -12.45 1.72
CA VAL A 136 -6.80 -11.88 3.05
C VAL A 136 -8.23 -11.35 3.17
N LEU A 137 -8.75 -10.67 2.15
CA LEU A 137 -10.15 -10.22 2.10
C LEU A 137 -11.13 -11.39 2.19
N TYR A 138 -10.86 -12.48 1.47
CA TYR A 138 -11.67 -13.68 1.57
C TYR A 138 -11.67 -14.25 3.00
N ILE A 139 -10.50 -14.32 3.65
CA ILE A 139 -10.36 -14.79 5.05
C ILE A 139 -11.15 -13.88 5.99
N ILE A 140 -11.01 -12.57 5.88
CA ILE A 140 -11.75 -11.58 6.69
C ILE A 140 -13.26 -11.73 6.44
N GLY A 141 -13.68 -11.80 5.18
CA GLY A 141 -15.08 -11.98 4.81
C GLY A 141 -15.68 -13.25 5.41
N LYS A 142 -14.94 -14.37 5.40
CA LYS A 142 -15.37 -15.61 6.05
C LYS A 142 -15.52 -15.47 7.55
N LYS A 143 -14.62 -14.73 8.21
CA LYS A 143 -14.67 -14.49 9.66
C LYS A 143 -15.87 -13.63 10.07
N ILE A 144 -16.15 -12.58 9.32
CA ILE A 144 -17.20 -11.59 9.62
C ILE A 144 -18.58 -12.12 9.21
N PHE A 145 -18.75 -12.52 7.96
CA PHE A 145 -20.06 -12.89 7.41
C PHE A 145 -20.43 -14.35 7.65
N LYS A 146 -19.47 -15.21 8.04
CA LYS A 146 -19.65 -16.67 8.17
C LYS A 146 -20.23 -17.34 6.91
N SER A 147 -20.13 -16.65 5.77
CA SER A 147 -20.67 -17.04 4.46
C SER A 147 -19.57 -17.01 3.40
N THR A 148 -19.51 -18.06 2.59
CA THR A 148 -18.59 -18.12 1.43
C THR A 148 -18.97 -17.12 0.37
N ILE A 149 -20.28 -16.99 0.09
CA ILE A 149 -20.79 -16.10 -0.95
C ILE A 149 -20.42 -14.65 -0.62
N TRP A 150 -20.72 -14.19 0.59
CA TRP A 150 -20.40 -12.82 0.99
C TRP A 150 -18.90 -12.53 1.06
N ALA A 151 -18.08 -13.54 1.40
CA ALA A 151 -16.63 -13.40 1.32
C ALA A 151 -16.14 -13.24 -0.13
N LEU A 152 -16.72 -13.99 -1.08
CA LEU A 152 -16.40 -13.85 -2.51
C LEU A 152 -16.90 -12.50 -3.07
N VAL A 153 -18.09 -12.07 -2.67
CA VAL A 153 -18.65 -10.75 -3.04
C VAL A 153 -17.72 -9.62 -2.56
N LEU A 154 -17.20 -9.69 -1.32
CA LEU A 154 -16.25 -8.71 -0.80
C LEU A 154 -14.98 -8.62 -1.68
N VAL A 155 -14.42 -9.77 -2.07
CA VAL A 155 -13.27 -9.83 -2.98
C VAL A 155 -13.62 -9.21 -4.34
N ALA A 156 -14.78 -9.54 -4.89
CA ALA A 156 -15.22 -9.03 -6.18
C ALA A 156 -15.42 -7.50 -6.14
N ILE A 157 -16.10 -6.96 -5.12
CA ILE A 157 -16.31 -5.51 -4.96
C ILE A 157 -14.99 -4.75 -4.91
N TYR A 158 -14.04 -5.19 -4.07
CA TYR A 158 -12.72 -4.57 -4.04
C TYR A 158 -12.02 -4.71 -5.40
N GLY A 159 -12.09 -5.91 -5.99
CA GLY A 159 -11.37 -6.22 -7.22
C GLY A 159 -11.83 -5.42 -8.45
N VAL A 160 -13.11 -5.03 -8.54
CA VAL A 160 -13.62 -4.19 -9.64
C VAL A 160 -13.65 -2.71 -9.29
N SER A 161 -13.36 -2.34 -8.04
CA SER A 161 -13.36 -0.94 -7.63
C SER A 161 -12.28 -0.14 -8.37
N THR A 162 -12.58 1.09 -8.73
CA THR A 162 -11.63 2.01 -9.40
C THR A 162 -10.37 2.19 -8.57
N GLY A 163 -10.50 2.37 -7.24
CA GLY A 163 -9.38 2.49 -6.33
C GLY A 163 -8.50 1.24 -6.27
N GLY A 164 -9.11 0.03 -6.26
CA GLY A 164 -8.39 -1.24 -6.27
C GLY A 164 -7.68 -1.53 -7.61
N ILE A 165 -8.23 -1.07 -8.75
CA ILE A 165 -7.56 -1.17 -10.04
C ILE A 165 -6.41 -0.16 -10.10
N PHE A 166 -6.68 1.10 -9.72
CA PHE A 166 -5.69 2.17 -9.76
C PHE A 166 -4.48 1.86 -8.86
N SER A 167 -4.69 1.39 -7.62
CA SER A 167 -3.58 1.05 -6.71
C SER A 167 -2.66 -0.04 -7.27
N THR A 168 -3.19 -0.97 -8.08
CA THR A 168 -2.39 -2.02 -8.71
C THR A 168 -1.57 -1.49 -9.89
N ILE A 169 -2.16 -0.64 -10.76
CA ILE A 169 -1.46 -0.12 -11.95
C ILE A 169 -0.56 1.09 -11.64
N PHE A 170 -0.74 1.73 -10.51
CA PHE A 170 0.10 2.81 -10.02
C PHE A 170 1.31 2.22 -9.27
N ILE A 171 2.52 2.35 -9.84
CA ILE A 171 3.73 1.69 -9.36
C ILE A 171 4.30 2.43 -8.14
N ARG A 172 3.58 2.30 -7.04
CA ARG A 172 3.88 2.87 -5.72
C ARG A 172 3.48 1.88 -4.62
N MET A 173 3.88 2.16 -3.42
CA MET A 173 3.72 1.32 -2.23
C MET A 173 2.27 1.13 -1.76
N TYR A 174 1.29 1.76 -2.37
CA TYR A 174 -0.10 1.77 -1.85
C TYR A 174 -0.76 0.40 -1.87
N GLU A 175 -0.51 -0.43 -2.91
CA GLU A 175 -1.04 -1.79 -2.95
C GLU A 175 -0.47 -2.64 -1.79
N LEU A 176 0.81 -2.49 -1.50
CA LEU A 176 1.46 -3.17 -0.39
C LEU A 176 0.95 -2.66 0.97
N LEU A 177 0.68 -1.36 1.09
CA LEU A 177 0.06 -0.77 2.27
C LEU A 177 -1.31 -1.40 2.55
N ILE A 178 -2.16 -1.53 1.52
CA ILE A 178 -3.48 -2.16 1.66
C ILE A 178 -3.34 -3.60 2.17
N LEU A 179 -2.38 -4.37 1.66
CA LEU A 179 -2.13 -5.72 2.14
C LEU A 179 -1.80 -5.75 3.64
N PHE A 180 -0.86 -4.90 4.10
CA PHE A 180 -0.49 -4.89 5.51
C PHE A 180 -1.59 -4.35 6.42
N VAL A 181 -2.40 -3.39 5.97
CA VAL A 181 -3.60 -2.93 6.69
C VAL A 181 -4.59 -4.07 6.86
N LEU A 182 -4.84 -4.86 5.83
CA LEU A 182 -5.75 -5.99 5.90
C LEU A 182 -5.19 -7.14 6.76
N LEU A 183 -3.89 -7.41 6.69
CA LEU A 183 -3.23 -8.37 7.57
C LEU A 183 -3.34 -7.95 9.05
N TYR A 184 -3.13 -6.67 9.33
CA TYR A 184 -3.28 -6.11 10.66
C TYR A 184 -4.73 -6.23 11.16
N LEU A 185 -5.71 -5.82 10.35
CA LEU A 185 -7.12 -5.96 10.66
C LEU A 185 -7.52 -7.42 10.90
N ASN A 186 -7.06 -8.32 10.04
CA ASN A 186 -7.30 -9.75 10.20
C ASN A 186 -6.76 -10.28 11.52
N LYS A 187 -5.56 -9.84 11.93
CA LYS A 187 -4.96 -10.23 13.22
C LYS A 187 -5.72 -9.65 14.40
N VAL A 188 -6.16 -8.39 14.32
CA VAL A 188 -6.98 -7.75 15.36
C VAL A 188 -8.31 -8.48 15.52
N ILE A 189 -8.97 -8.93 14.44
CA ILE A 189 -10.19 -9.75 14.50
C ILE A 189 -9.92 -11.07 15.24
N ASP A 190 -8.79 -11.74 15.00
CA ASP A 190 -8.43 -12.98 15.70
C ASP A 190 -8.21 -12.72 17.20
N ILE A 191 -7.55 -11.62 17.54
CA ILE A 191 -7.32 -11.22 18.93
C ILE A 191 -8.65 -10.90 19.63
N LEU A 192 -9.56 -10.16 18.97
CA LEU A 192 -10.91 -9.90 19.50
C LEU A 192 -11.66 -11.19 19.79
N LYS A 193 -11.64 -12.15 18.84
CA LYS A 193 -12.27 -13.45 19.04
C LYS A 193 -11.71 -14.18 20.25
N LYS A 194 -10.38 -14.23 20.39
CA LYS A 194 -9.72 -14.87 21.55
C LYS A 194 -10.12 -14.23 22.87
N ASN A 195 -10.10 -12.89 22.92
CA ASN A 195 -10.34 -12.16 24.15
C ASN A 195 -11.82 -12.18 24.61
N ILE A 196 -12.77 -12.14 23.65
CA ILE A 196 -14.20 -11.98 23.94
C ILE A 196 -14.92 -13.31 23.91
N ILE A 197 -14.68 -14.16 22.89
CA ILE A 197 -15.45 -15.40 22.70
C ILE A 197 -14.78 -16.58 23.43
N GLU A 198 -13.44 -16.70 23.32
CA GLU A 198 -12.72 -17.79 23.94
C GLU A 198 -12.27 -17.50 25.39
N ASP A 199 -12.47 -16.28 25.84
CA ASP A 199 -12.04 -15.76 27.17
C ASP A 199 -10.54 -16.04 27.47
N LYS A 200 -9.69 -15.98 26.44
CA LYS A 200 -8.25 -16.25 26.52
C LYS A 200 -7.44 -14.98 26.28
N SER A 201 -6.29 -14.88 26.92
CA SER A 201 -5.28 -13.89 26.60
C SER A 201 -4.58 -14.20 25.28
N ILE A 202 -3.98 -13.20 24.65
CA ILE A 202 -3.16 -13.38 23.46
C ILE A 202 -1.90 -14.18 23.80
N SER A 203 -1.50 -15.08 22.92
CA SER A 203 -0.31 -15.92 23.09
C SER A 203 0.96 -15.17 22.64
N LYS A 204 2.14 -15.68 23.04
CA LYS A 204 3.43 -15.17 22.55
C LYS A 204 3.50 -15.15 21.01
N LYS A 205 2.90 -16.16 20.36
CA LYS A 205 2.80 -16.23 18.90
C LYS A 205 1.97 -15.07 18.33
N ASP A 206 0.81 -14.75 18.95
CA ASP A 206 -0.03 -13.63 18.53
C ASP A 206 0.70 -12.29 18.66
N ILE A 207 1.46 -12.13 19.75
CA ILE A 207 2.29 -10.95 19.99
C ILE A 207 3.34 -10.81 18.89
N ALA A 208 4.10 -11.87 18.60
CA ALA A 208 5.12 -11.87 17.57
C ALA A 208 4.55 -11.57 16.19
N GLU A 209 3.43 -12.21 15.80
CA GLU A 209 2.77 -11.96 14.52
C GLU A 209 2.28 -10.51 14.41
N LEU A 210 1.67 -9.95 15.48
CA LEU A 210 1.20 -8.56 15.47
C LEU A 210 2.36 -7.58 15.32
N ILE A 211 3.49 -7.80 16.03
CA ILE A 211 4.70 -6.99 15.91
C ILE A 211 5.26 -7.04 14.48
N ILE A 212 5.39 -8.24 13.91
CA ILE A 212 5.91 -8.42 12.55
C ILE A 212 5.05 -7.68 11.54
N ILE A 213 3.72 -7.85 11.61
CA ILE A 213 2.78 -7.19 10.71
C ILE A 213 2.87 -5.67 10.88
N PHE A 214 2.93 -5.17 12.12
CA PHE A 214 3.04 -3.75 12.43
C PHE A 214 4.35 -3.15 11.86
N VAL A 215 5.48 -3.78 12.14
CA VAL A 215 6.80 -3.34 11.68
C VAL A 215 6.86 -3.30 10.15
N LEU A 216 6.43 -4.38 9.47
CA LEU A 216 6.42 -4.44 8.01
C LEU A 216 5.42 -3.44 7.40
N GLY A 217 4.26 -3.21 8.03
CA GLY A 217 3.32 -2.19 7.63
C GLY A 217 3.94 -0.78 7.71
N MET A 218 4.66 -0.48 8.78
CA MET A 218 5.41 0.77 8.94
C MET A 218 6.54 0.90 7.92
N PHE A 219 7.23 -0.18 7.59
CA PHE A 219 8.25 -0.20 6.53
C PHE A 219 7.67 -0.01 5.12
N THR A 220 6.34 -0.11 4.97
CA THR A 220 5.67 0.14 3.69
C THR A 220 5.32 1.62 3.50
N HIS A 221 4.63 2.23 4.48
CA HIS A 221 4.21 3.63 4.40
C HIS A 221 3.80 4.17 5.77
N TYR A 222 4.10 5.44 6.06
CA TYR A 222 3.75 6.07 7.34
C TYR A 222 2.25 6.19 7.60
N HIS A 223 1.40 6.22 6.57
CA HIS A 223 -0.06 6.18 6.75
C HIS A 223 -0.54 4.92 7.47
N PHE A 224 0.27 3.86 7.51
CA PHE A 224 -0.05 2.65 8.26
C PHE A 224 -0.28 2.94 9.75
N ILE A 225 0.50 3.85 10.36
CA ILE A 225 0.32 4.20 11.78
C ILE A 225 -1.04 4.81 12.03
N ILE A 226 -1.51 5.71 11.16
CA ILE A 226 -2.81 6.37 11.30
C ILE A 226 -3.93 5.33 11.26
N ILE A 227 -3.88 4.43 10.26
CA ILE A 227 -4.90 3.40 10.09
C ILE A 227 -4.85 2.39 11.24
N SER A 228 -3.66 1.99 11.69
CA SER A 228 -3.50 1.08 12.83
C SER A 228 -4.01 1.68 14.13
N VAL A 229 -3.84 2.99 14.36
CA VAL A 229 -4.43 3.70 15.51
C VAL A 229 -5.95 3.70 15.44
N ILE A 230 -6.56 3.96 14.27
CA ILE A 230 -8.02 3.90 14.08
C ILE A 230 -8.55 2.49 14.38
N ILE A 231 -7.93 1.45 13.81
CA ILE A 231 -8.30 0.06 14.07
C ILE A 231 -8.15 -0.27 15.57
N SER A 232 -7.08 0.21 16.21
CA SER A 232 -6.83 -0.01 17.63
C SER A 232 -7.83 0.73 18.51
N ALA A 233 -8.29 1.91 18.13
CA ALA A 233 -9.34 2.64 18.83
C ALA A 233 -10.67 1.89 18.78
N ILE A 234 -11.03 1.35 17.61
CA ILE A 234 -12.23 0.49 17.46
C ILE A 234 -12.08 -0.77 18.32
N TYR A 235 -10.93 -1.43 18.29
CA TYR A 235 -10.62 -2.57 19.16
C TYR A 235 -10.83 -2.22 20.63
N PHE A 236 -10.26 -1.11 21.10
CA PHE A 236 -10.36 -0.64 22.47
C PHE A 236 -11.83 -0.42 22.89
N MET A 237 -12.62 0.26 22.07
CA MET A 237 -14.05 0.48 22.32
C MET A 237 -14.83 -0.84 22.45
N ILE A 238 -14.60 -1.79 21.53
CA ILE A 238 -15.25 -3.11 21.58
C ILE A 238 -14.87 -3.85 22.87
N MET A 239 -13.60 -3.84 23.28
CA MET A 239 -13.10 -4.50 24.47
C MET A 239 -13.69 -3.91 25.76
N LEU A 240 -13.83 -2.57 25.83
CA LEU A 240 -14.48 -1.88 26.96
C LEU A 240 -15.97 -2.26 27.05
N CYS A 241 -16.71 -2.19 25.93
CA CYS A 241 -18.12 -2.57 25.88
C CYS A 241 -18.35 -4.04 26.26
N SER A 242 -17.41 -4.90 25.94
CA SER A 242 -17.45 -6.35 26.25
C SER A 242 -16.98 -6.68 27.69
N LYS A 243 -16.62 -5.66 28.50
CA LYS A 243 -16.15 -5.81 29.88
C LYS A 243 -14.99 -6.81 30.04
N VAL A 244 -14.11 -6.85 29.05
CA VAL A 244 -12.93 -7.72 29.07
C VAL A 244 -11.91 -7.20 30.08
N LYS A 245 -11.11 -8.08 30.68
CA LYS A 245 -10.07 -7.73 31.66
C LYS A 245 -9.10 -6.69 31.09
N LEU A 246 -8.88 -5.59 31.81
CA LEU A 246 -7.99 -4.50 31.40
C LEU A 246 -6.56 -4.97 31.07
N SER A 247 -6.08 -6.02 31.73
CA SER A 247 -4.76 -6.61 31.43
C SER A 247 -4.63 -7.08 29.99
N ARG A 248 -5.69 -7.57 29.36
CA ARG A 248 -5.67 -7.99 27.93
C ARG A 248 -5.58 -6.80 26.99
N ILE A 249 -6.29 -5.71 27.31
CA ILE A 249 -6.20 -4.45 26.57
C ILE A 249 -4.78 -3.90 26.67
N PHE A 250 -4.24 -3.88 27.89
CA PHE A 250 -2.88 -3.40 28.14
C PHE A 250 -1.83 -4.21 27.38
N THR A 251 -1.95 -5.54 27.35
CA THR A 251 -1.04 -6.40 26.57
C THR A 251 -1.08 -6.07 25.07
N TYR A 252 -2.27 -5.82 24.49
CA TYR A 252 -2.42 -5.41 23.10
C TYR A 252 -1.75 -4.05 22.83
N VAL A 253 -1.99 -3.07 23.67
CA VAL A 253 -1.40 -1.73 23.54
C VAL A 253 0.13 -1.79 23.64
N LEU A 254 0.67 -2.50 24.64
CA LEU A 254 2.11 -2.68 24.78
C LEU A 254 2.73 -3.38 23.57
N THR A 255 2.03 -4.35 22.98
CA THR A 255 2.50 -5.03 21.76
C THR A 255 2.66 -4.06 20.59
N ASN A 256 1.71 -3.14 20.40
CA ASN A 256 1.81 -2.13 19.34
C ASN A 256 2.90 -1.09 19.63
N ILE A 257 3.05 -0.66 20.89
CA ILE A 257 4.15 0.23 21.30
C ILE A 257 5.49 -0.45 21.05
N LEU A 258 5.64 -1.72 21.40
CA LEU A 258 6.86 -2.48 21.15
C LEU A 258 7.14 -2.60 19.65
N GLY A 259 6.11 -2.82 18.82
CA GLY A 259 6.25 -2.80 17.36
C GLY A 259 6.78 -1.46 16.84
N LEU A 260 6.24 -0.34 17.35
CA LEU A 260 6.72 1.00 16.99
C LEU A 260 8.16 1.25 17.44
N LEU A 261 8.53 0.82 18.64
CA LEU A 261 9.90 0.92 19.15
C LEU A 261 10.87 0.11 18.28
N ILE A 262 10.55 -1.14 17.97
CA ILE A 262 11.37 -1.98 17.09
C ILE A 262 11.54 -1.32 15.72
N TYR A 263 10.44 -0.82 15.13
CA TYR A 263 10.50 -0.12 13.84
C TYR A 263 11.42 1.10 13.90
N SER A 264 11.28 1.94 14.91
CA SER A 264 12.09 3.17 15.08
C SER A 264 13.58 2.89 15.31
N LEU A 265 13.91 1.75 15.93
CA LEU A 265 15.30 1.29 16.06
C LEU A 265 15.87 0.76 14.74
N LEU A 266 15.04 0.05 13.94
CA LEU A 266 15.45 -0.49 12.64
C LEU A 266 15.51 0.60 11.55
N TYR A 267 14.76 1.70 11.70
CA TYR A 267 14.70 2.80 10.74
C TYR A 267 14.70 4.16 11.46
N PRO A 268 15.85 4.60 11.98
CA PRO A 268 15.96 5.87 12.73
C PRO A 268 15.56 7.11 11.93
N SER A 269 15.71 7.08 10.60
CA SER A 269 15.28 8.18 9.70
C SER A 269 13.79 8.51 9.83
N PHE A 270 12.99 7.59 10.40
CA PHE A 270 11.59 7.84 10.74
C PHE A 270 11.40 9.16 11.50
N TYR A 271 12.24 9.43 12.49
CA TYR A 271 12.13 10.67 13.29
C TYR A 271 12.38 11.91 12.45
N ILE A 272 13.38 11.88 11.58
CA ILE A 272 13.68 12.99 10.67
C ILE A 272 12.54 13.18 9.68
N HIS A 273 12.03 12.10 9.10
CA HIS A 273 10.92 12.16 8.13
C HIS A 273 9.63 12.71 8.73
N MET A 274 9.31 12.33 9.98
CA MET A 274 8.07 12.77 10.64
C MET A 274 8.16 14.19 11.24
N PHE A 275 9.32 14.60 11.75
CA PHE A 275 9.44 15.81 12.55
C PHE A 275 10.46 16.82 11.97
N GLY A 276 11.36 16.40 11.11
CA GLY A 276 12.42 17.24 10.54
C GLY A 276 12.18 17.69 9.11
N THR A 277 11.29 17.02 8.34
CA THR A 277 11.01 17.42 6.96
C THR A 277 9.80 18.35 6.88
N HIS A 278 9.75 19.20 5.83
CA HIS A 278 8.59 20.07 5.58
C HIS A 278 7.28 19.27 5.45
N ARG A 279 7.30 18.12 4.74
CA ARG A 279 6.13 17.25 4.57
C ARG A 279 5.66 16.62 5.89
N GLY A 280 6.59 16.24 6.75
CA GLY A 280 6.28 15.67 8.07
C GLY A 280 5.66 16.70 9.01
N THR A 281 6.24 17.88 9.11
CA THR A 281 5.75 18.99 9.94
C THR A 281 4.40 19.52 9.45
N GLU A 282 4.20 19.65 8.13
CA GLU A 282 2.93 20.02 7.54
C GLU A 282 1.84 18.98 7.84
N SER A 283 2.15 17.69 7.67
CA SER A 283 1.19 16.60 7.94
C SER A 283 0.78 16.55 9.41
N THR A 284 1.73 16.70 10.33
CA THR A 284 1.44 16.72 11.77
C THR A 284 0.69 17.99 12.19
N GLY A 285 1.03 19.14 11.64
CA GLY A 285 0.30 20.39 11.84
C GLY A 285 -1.15 20.31 11.35
N ASN A 286 -1.35 19.71 10.18
CA ASN A 286 -2.68 19.49 9.60
C ASN A 286 -3.52 18.50 10.43
N LEU A 287 -2.94 17.48 11.04
CA LEU A 287 -3.65 16.58 11.94
C LEU A 287 -4.15 17.27 13.22
N LEU A 288 -3.42 18.26 13.70
CA LEU A 288 -3.77 19.00 14.93
C LEU A 288 -4.73 20.17 14.68
N ASN A 289 -4.88 20.61 13.43
CA ASN A 289 -5.79 21.70 13.08
C ASN A 289 -7.24 21.22 12.98
N LEU A 290 -8.03 21.51 14.01
CA LEU A 290 -9.43 21.08 14.11
C LEU A 290 -10.41 21.94 13.28
N ASN A 291 -10.01 23.14 12.83
CA ASN A 291 -10.94 24.11 12.25
C ASN A 291 -11.55 23.63 10.91
N ASP A 292 -10.84 22.80 10.15
CA ASP A 292 -11.27 22.35 8.80
C ASP A 292 -11.75 20.89 8.77
N TYR A 293 -11.94 20.27 9.94
CA TYR A 293 -12.27 18.84 10.01
C TYR A 293 -13.54 18.46 9.23
N VAL A 294 -14.59 19.28 9.33
CA VAL A 294 -15.87 19.01 8.66
C VAL A 294 -15.72 19.09 7.14
N GLU A 295 -14.96 20.07 6.64
CA GLU A 295 -14.72 20.22 5.19
C GLU A 295 -13.85 19.06 4.65
N ARG A 296 -12.81 18.67 5.40
CA ARG A 296 -11.97 17.51 5.06
C ARG A 296 -12.78 16.21 5.07
N LEU A 297 -13.67 16.04 6.04
CA LEU A 297 -14.56 14.87 6.10
C LEU A 297 -15.48 14.82 4.87
N LYS A 298 -16.08 15.95 4.48
CA LYS A 298 -16.91 16.04 3.26
C LYS A 298 -16.11 15.66 2.02
N LYS A 299 -14.93 16.25 1.82
CA LYS A 299 -14.05 15.92 0.71
C LYS A 299 -13.63 14.45 0.71
N THR A 300 -13.35 13.87 1.89
CA THR A 300 -13.01 12.45 2.01
C THR A 300 -14.19 11.56 1.61
N VAL A 301 -15.41 11.89 2.04
CA VAL A 301 -16.63 11.14 1.66
C VAL A 301 -16.88 11.27 0.16
N GLU A 302 -16.71 12.44 -0.44
CA GLU A 302 -16.83 12.64 -1.89
C GLU A 302 -15.79 11.83 -2.67
N MET A 303 -14.53 11.86 -2.25
CA MET A 303 -13.46 11.04 -2.85
C MET A 303 -13.75 9.55 -2.73
N PHE A 304 -14.23 9.10 -1.56
CA PHE A 304 -14.61 7.72 -1.31
C PHE A 304 -15.75 7.29 -2.26
N ASN A 305 -16.79 8.12 -2.39
CA ASN A 305 -17.91 7.88 -3.30
C ASN A 305 -17.43 7.78 -4.76
N THR A 306 -16.60 8.72 -5.20
CA THR A 306 -16.06 8.74 -6.56
C THR A 306 -15.16 7.53 -6.85
N ASN A 307 -14.29 7.15 -5.91
CA ASN A 307 -13.30 6.07 -6.12
C ASN A 307 -13.88 4.66 -5.97
N ILE A 308 -14.94 4.48 -5.18
CA ILE A 308 -15.55 3.16 -4.99
C ILE A 308 -16.73 2.96 -5.93
N PHE A 309 -17.58 3.97 -6.05
CA PHE A 309 -18.84 3.85 -6.82
C PHE A 309 -18.75 4.47 -8.20
N ALA A 310 -17.59 5.06 -8.59
CA ALA A 310 -17.35 5.63 -9.92
C ALA A 310 -18.45 6.57 -10.39
N ASP A 311 -19.02 7.38 -9.51
CA ASP A 311 -20.16 8.29 -9.75
C ASP A 311 -21.10 7.75 -10.84
N PHE A 312 -21.88 6.73 -10.53
CA PHE A 312 -22.80 6.02 -11.47
C PHE A 312 -23.72 6.97 -12.27
N ARG A 313 -23.77 8.25 -11.92
CA ARG A 313 -24.59 9.27 -12.59
C ARG A 313 -23.93 9.90 -13.81
N LYS A 314 -22.62 9.76 -14.01
CA LYS A 314 -21.93 10.32 -15.18
C LYS A 314 -21.55 9.24 -16.17
N ASN A 315 -22.46 9.04 -17.12
CA ASN A 315 -22.31 8.39 -18.43
C ASN A 315 -21.00 7.65 -18.71
N ILE A 316 -21.14 6.38 -19.11
CA ILE A 316 -20.10 5.49 -19.66
C ILE A 316 -19.16 6.17 -20.68
N ASN A 317 -19.60 7.23 -21.34
CA ASN A 317 -18.78 8.03 -22.28
C ASN A 317 -17.76 8.98 -21.61
N SER A 318 -17.78 9.15 -20.28
CA SER A 318 -16.83 10.00 -19.56
C SER A 318 -15.61 9.22 -19.06
N TYR A 319 -15.58 7.90 -19.17
CA TYR A 319 -14.41 7.11 -18.73
C TYR A 319 -13.11 7.50 -19.44
N ASN A 320 -13.20 7.94 -20.69
CA ASN A 320 -12.04 8.48 -21.41
C ASN A 320 -11.68 9.92 -21.02
N HIS A 321 -12.58 10.69 -20.40
CA HIS A 321 -12.32 12.09 -20.02
C HIS A 321 -11.98 12.27 -18.54
N THR A 322 -12.50 11.44 -17.62
CA THR A 322 -12.28 11.60 -16.18
C THR A 322 -10.92 11.04 -15.75
N PHE A 323 -10.39 10.03 -16.45
CA PHE A 323 -9.02 9.57 -16.29
C PHE A 323 -8.00 10.64 -16.73
N TYR A 324 -8.39 11.54 -17.64
CA TYR A 324 -7.55 12.61 -18.17
C TYR A 324 -7.72 13.98 -17.48
N SER A 325 -8.82 14.22 -16.77
CA SER A 325 -9.08 15.54 -16.17
C SER A 325 -8.45 15.74 -14.79
N THR A 326 -8.03 14.68 -14.12
CA THR A 326 -7.19 14.77 -12.91
C THR A 326 -5.69 14.97 -13.25
N CYS A 327 -5.31 14.80 -14.53
CA CYS A 327 -3.97 15.14 -15.01
C CYS A 327 -3.92 16.53 -15.61
N TYR A 328 -3.80 17.56 -14.79
CA TYR A 328 -3.47 18.94 -15.21
C TYR A 328 -2.10 19.05 -15.91
N CYS A 329 -1.40 17.95 -16.16
CA CYS A 329 -0.04 17.92 -16.70
C CYS A 329 0.07 17.74 -18.23
N LYS A 330 -1.01 17.36 -18.94
CA LYS A 330 -0.91 17.02 -20.38
C LYS A 330 -0.69 18.25 -21.30
N LYS A 331 -1.13 19.45 -20.88
CA LYS A 331 -0.94 20.69 -21.68
C LYS A 331 0.45 21.29 -21.53
N ASP A 332 1.07 21.13 -20.37
CA ASP A 332 2.37 21.74 -20.11
C ASP A 332 3.53 20.87 -20.62
N PHE A 333 3.41 19.55 -20.59
CA PHE A 333 4.43 18.64 -21.10
C PHE A 333 4.57 18.73 -22.65
N ARG A 334 3.46 18.82 -23.39
CA ARG A 334 3.50 19.03 -24.84
C ARG A 334 4.00 20.44 -25.27
N ARG A 335 3.83 21.47 -24.41
CA ARG A 335 4.43 22.79 -24.61
C ARG A 335 5.93 22.79 -24.34
N TRP A 336 6.39 21.93 -23.47
CA TRP A 336 7.80 21.82 -23.07
C TRP A 336 8.65 21.09 -24.12
N ILE A 337 8.07 20.11 -24.82
CA ILE A 337 8.73 19.38 -25.93
C ILE A 337 8.79 20.25 -27.22
N LYS A 338 7.96 21.28 -27.33
CA LYS A 338 7.93 22.17 -28.52
C LYS A 338 8.66 23.50 -28.32
N ARG A 339 9.34 23.71 -27.21
CA ARG A 339 10.30 24.76 -26.94
C ARG A 339 11.70 24.21 -26.80
#